data_c2c61f92703736389a24ebf9e8e3b994
#
_entry.id   c2c61f92703736389a24ebf9e8e3b994
#
_cell.length_a   1.000
_cell.length_b   1.000
_cell.length_c   1.000
_cell.angle_alpha   90.00
_cell.angle_beta   90.00
_cell.angle_gamma   90.00
#
_symmetry.space_group_name_H-M   'P 1'
#
loop_
_entity.id
_entity.type
_entity.pdbx_description
1 polymer ?
#
loop_
_entity_poly.entity_id
_entity_poly.type
_entity_poly.pdbx_seq_one_letter_code
_entity_poly.pdbx_strand_id
1 'polypeptide(L)'
;MIVGVAYFGKLCVIIFNNVIMTRSVKITALWLLTICGFSCHSICDVLPMFWGCDMAVVATDGNVDQSMIVFMMVLSFLVPACGVYCMLWKDKALSVINAVLAVLMALFNIAHAAMELPAETAGQYVILPAMIVIGLVLAWHSIKYVRES
;
A
#
# COMPACT_ATOMS: atom_id res chain seq x y z
N MET A 1 30.88 -2.21 13.59
CA MET A 1 29.47 -1.93 13.27
C MET A 1 29.28 -1.05 12.03
N ILE A 2 30.06 0.02 11.84
CA ILE A 2 29.95 0.96 10.69
C ILE A 2 30.28 0.31 9.33
N VAL A 3 31.24 -0.61 9.27
CA VAL A 3 31.66 -1.30 8.02
C VAL A 3 30.54 -2.17 7.46
N GLY A 4 29.75 -2.84 8.30
CA GLY A 4 28.64 -3.69 7.87
C GLY A 4 27.50 -2.91 7.18
N VAL A 5 27.18 -1.71 7.68
CA VAL A 5 26.12 -0.85 7.09
C VAL A 5 26.56 -0.32 5.72
N ALA A 6 27.83 0.02 5.54
CA ALA A 6 28.36 0.47 4.25
C ALA A 6 28.37 -0.66 3.19
N TYR A 7 28.67 -1.91 3.60
CA TYR A 7 28.61 -3.07 2.72
C TYR A 7 27.16 -3.42 2.34
N PHE A 8 26.22 -3.35 3.29
CA PHE A 8 24.79 -3.57 3.03
C PHE A 8 24.22 -2.54 2.06
N GLY A 9 24.56 -1.26 2.24
CA GLY A 9 24.18 -0.18 1.33
C GLY A 9 24.75 -0.38 -0.09
N LYS A 10 26.01 -0.76 -0.23
CA LYS A 10 26.63 -1.09 -1.53
C LYS A 10 25.98 -2.32 -2.17
N LEU A 11 25.69 -3.35 -1.41
CA LEU A 11 25.03 -4.57 -1.90
C LEU A 11 23.61 -4.26 -2.40
N CYS A 12 22.84 -3.46 -1.66
CA CYS A 12 21.53 -2.98 -2.10
C CYS A 12 21.62 -2.18 -3.40
N VAL A 13 22.57 -1.24 -3.52
CA VAL A 13 22.77 -0.45 -4.74
C VAL A 13 23.18 -1.34 -5.93
N ILE A 14 24.05 -2.33 -5.72
CA ILE A 14 24.47 -3.27 -6.75
C ILE A 14 23.31 -4.16 -7.19
N ILE A 15 22.49 -4.66 -6.26
CA ILE A 15 21.30 -5.45 -6.56
C ILE A 15 20.28 -4.59 -7.33
N PHE A 16 20.03 -3.36 -6.90
CA PHE A 16 19.12 -2.45 -7.59
C PHE A 16 19.60 -2.04 -8.99
N ASN A 17 20.91 -1.86 -9.20
CA ASN A 17 21.46 -1.47 -10.50
C ASN A 17 21.64 -2.64 -11.47
N ASN A 18 21.85 -3.86 -11.00
CA ASN A 18 22.06 -5.04 -11.85
C ASN A 18 20.80 -5.86 -12.11
N VAL A 19 19.76 -5.74 -11.30
CA VAL A 19 18.46 -6.33 -11.60
C VAL A 19 17.66 -5.31 -12.41
N ILE A 20 17.68 -5.46 -13.75
CA ILE A 20 16.70 -4.79 -14.61
C ILE A 20 15.34 -5.42 -14.30
N MET A 21 14.73 -4.95 -13.20
CA MET A 21 13.40 -5.39 -12.83
C MET A 21 12.43 -5.03 -13.95
N THR A 22 11.78 -6.04 -14.50
CA THR A 22 10.70 -5.82 -15.48
C THR A 22 9.63 -4.95 -14.86
N ARG A 23 8.88 -4.22 -15.68
CA ARG A 23 7.82 -3.33 -15.18
C ARG A 23 6.76 -4.12 -14.43
N SER A 24 6.42 -5.32 -14.86
CA SER A 24 5.51 -6.23 -14.17
C SER A 24 5.98 -6.52 -12.74
N VAL A 25 7.25 -6.83 -12.53
CA VAL A 25 7.82 -7.07 -11.20
C VAL A 25 7.75 -5.82 -10.32
N LYS A 26 7.99 -4.63 -10.88
CA LYS A 26 7.86 -3.36 -10.14
C LYS A 26 6.42 -3.13 -9.68
N ILE A 27 5.45 -3.36 -10.56
CA ILE A 27 4.02 -3.23 -10.25
C ILE A 27 3.63 -4.23 -9.15
N THR A 28 4.06 -5.49 -9.27
CA THR A 28 3.81 -6.52 -8.24
C THR A 28 4.40 -6.11 -6.88
N ALA A 29 5.64 -5.63 -6.85
CA ALA A 29 6.26 -5.15 -5.62
C ALA A 29 5.51 -3.96 -5.01
N LEU A 30 5.02 -3.02 -5.83
CA LEU A 30 4.23 -1.88 -5.37
C LEU A 30 2.87 -2.31 -4.79
N TRP A 31 2.22 -3.33 -5.35
CA TRP A 31 1.01 -3.92 -4.76
C TRP A 31 1.29 -4.56 -3.40
N LEU A 32 2.40 -5.29 -3.25
CA LEU A 32 2.80 -5.85 -1.96
C LEU A 32 3.11 -4.76 -0.94
N LEU A 33 3.78 -3.67 -1.36
CA LEU A 33 4.00 -2.51 -0.51
C LEU A 33 2.69 -1.83 -0.10
N THR A 34 1.67 -1.84 -0.96
CA THR A 34 0.32 -1.34 -0.62
C THR A 34 -0.29 -2.17 0.51
N ILE A 35 -0.23 -3.51 0.44
CA ILE A 35 -0.69 -4.40 1.53
C ILE A 35 0.07 -4.12 2.83
N CYS A 36 1.40 -4.00 2.75
CA CYS A 36 2.24 -3.66 3.91
C CYS A 36 1.85 -2.29 4.49
N GLY A 37 1.59 -1.30 3.62
CA GLY A 37 1.18 0.04 4.02
C GLY A 37 -0.11 0.02 4.83
N PHE A 38 -1.15 -0.68 4.36
CA PHE A 38 -2.40 -0.85 5.10
C PHE A 38 -2.19 -1.58 6.43
N SER A 39 -1.36 -2.63 6.45
CA SER A 39 -1.04 -3.34 7.69
C SER A 39 -0.34 -2.42 8.70
N CYS A 40 0.63 -1.63 8.26
CA CYS A 40 1.32 -0.67 9.12
C CYS A 40 0.36 0.43 9.61
N HIS A 41 -0.53 0.93 8.76
CA HIS A 41 -1.55 1.90 9.12
C HIS A 41 -2.45 1.35 10.23
N SER A 42 -3.03 0.16 10.05
CA SER A 42 -3.87 -0.47 11.07
C SER A 42 -3.13 -0.73 12.39
N ILE A 43 -1.84 -1.07 12.34
CA ILE A 43 -1.02 -1.22 13.54
C ILE A 43 -0.86 0.14 14.25
N CYS A 44 -0.62 1.23 13.51
CA CYS A 44 -0.52 2.57 14.09
C CYS A 44 -1.82 2.99 14.80
N ASP A 45 -2.98 2.57 14.30
CA ASP A 45 -4.28 2.88 14.91
C ASP A 45 -4.51 2.14 16.22
N VAL A 46 -4.12 0.86 16.30
CA VAL A 46 -4.36 0.06 17.50
C VAL A 46 -3.22 0.10 18.52
N LEU A 47 -2.05 0.55 18.12
CA LEU A 47 -0.85 0.54 18.97
C LEU A 47 -1.05 1.33 20.29
N PRO A 48 -1.70 2.52 20.31
CA PRO A 48 -1.92 3.28 21.55
C PRO A 48 -2.75 2.53 22.60
N MET A 49 -3.58 1.56 22.21
CA MET A 49 -4.36 0.74 23.15
C MET A 49 -3.45 -0.05 24.11
N PHE A 50 -2.22 -0.40 23.69
CA PHE A 50 -1.25 -1.07 24.55
C PHE A 50 -0.76 -0.18 25.71
N TRP A 51 -0.96 1.14 25.62
CA TRP A 51 -0.70 2.11 26.68
C TRP A 51 -1.97 2.58 27.39
N GLY A 52 -3.09 1.86 27.18
CA GLY A 52 -4.36 2.14 27.84
C GLY A 52 -5.12 3.33 27.25
N CYS A 53 -4.76 3.80 26.07
CA CYS A 53 -5.54 4.83 25.36
C CYS A 53 -6.81 4.20 24.77
N ASP A 54 -7.96 4.85 24.99
CA ASP A 54 -9.20 4.50 24.30
C ASP A 54 -9.17 5.12 22.91
N MET A 55 -9.17 4.28 21.90
CA MET A 55 -9.13 4.68 20.47
C MET A 55 -10.50 4.56 19.81
N ALA A 56 -11.56 4.35 20.56
CA ALA A 56 -12.91 4.31 20.02
C ALA A 56 -13.31 5.69 19.49
N VAL A 57 -13.46 5.83 18.19
CA VAL A 57 -13.87 7.08 17.52
C VAL A 57 -15.32 7.44 17.87
N VAL A 58 -16.15 6.45 18.16
CA VAL A 58 -17.55 6.60 18.53
C VAL A 58 -17.86 5.68 19.71
N ALA A 59 -18.59 6.17 20.71
CA ALA A 59 -19.11 5.31 21.75
C ALA A 59 -20.02 4.25 21.11
N THR A 60 -19.62 2.98 21.21
CA THR A 60 -20.36 1.86 20.65
C THR A 60 -21.06 1.09 21.75
N ASP A 61 -22.16 0.42 21.39
CA ASP A 61 -22.87 -0.52 22.27
C ASP A 61 -22.15 -1.90 22.36
N GLY A 62 -20.91 -2.00 21.88
CA GLY A 62 -20.15 -3.23 21.79
C GLY A 62 -20.39 -4.02 20.49
N ASN A 63 -21.28 -3.55 19.61
CA ASN A 63 -21.50 -4.17 18.31
C ASN A 63 -20.46 -3.68 17.30
N VAL A 64 -19.90 -4.63 16.56
CA VAL A 64 -18.93 -4.35 15.50
C VAL A 64 -19.66 -4.24 14.17
N ASP A 65 -19.43 -3.15 13.43
CA ASP A 65 -19.96 -3.00 12.08
C ASP A 65 -19.26 -3.96 11.12
N GLN A 66 -19.91 -5.09 10.86
CA GLN A 66 -19.39 -6.14 9.97
C GLN A 66 -19.23 -5.63 8.53
N SER A 67 -20.05 -4.69 8.08
CA SER A 67 -19.95 -4.12 6.74
C SER A 67 -18.66 -3.30 6.56
N MET A 68 -18.29 -2.54 7.59
CA MET A 68 -17.03 -1.79 7.61
C MET A 68 -15.82 -2.73 7.61
N ILE A 69 -15.85 -3.81 8.39
CA ILE A 69 -14.76 -4.81 8.39
C ILE A 69 -14.59 -5.41 7.01
N VAL A 70 -15.69 -5.86 6.37
CA VAL A 70 -15.63 -6.45 5.02
C VAL A 70 -15.10 -5.42 4.02
N PHE A 71 -15.56 -4.17 4.08
CA PHE A 71 -15.09 -3.10 3.21
C PHE A 71 -13.58 -2.88 3.35
N MET A 72 -13.08 -2.79 4.59
CA MET A 72 -11.65 -2.63 4.87
C MET A 72 -10.82 -3.82 4.37
N MET A 73 -11.31 -5.06 4.55
CA MET A 73 -10.64 -6.27 4.05
C MET A 73 -10.58 -6.30 2.51
N VAL A 74 -11.65 -5.87 1.85
CA VAL A 74 -11.66 -5.77 0.37
C VAL A 74 -10.61 -4.77 -0.11
N LEU A 75 -10.55 -3.58 0.48
CA LEU A 75 -9.62 -2.53 0.05
C LEU A 75 -8.17 -2.83 0.41
N SER A 76 -7.92 -3.32 1.63
CA SER A 76 -6.56 -3.52 2.13
C SER A 76 -5.88 -4.79 1.60
N PHE A 77 -6.66 -5.80 1.24
CA PHE A 77 -6.13 -7.11 0.82
C PHE A 77 -6.64 -7.56 -0.55
N LEU A 78 -7.96 -7.64 -0.76
CA LEU A 78 -8.51 -8.28 -1.97
C LEU A 78 -8.17 -7.49 -3.24
N VAL A 79 -8.30 -6.17 -3.23
CA VAL A 79 -7.97 -5.32 -4.39
C VAL A 79 -6.48 -5.40 -4.73
N PRO A 80 -5.53 -5.23 -3.78
CA PRO A 80 -4.11 -5.45 -4.06
C PRO A 80 -3.78 -6.87 -4.51
N ALA A 81 -4.39 -7.90 -3.93
CA ALA A 81 -4.20 -9.29 -4.35
C ALA A 81 -4.66 -9.52 -5.80
N CYS A 82 -5.80 -8.94 -6.19
CA CYS A 82 -6.24 -8.93 -7.60
C CYS A 82 -5.24 -8.22 -8.50
N GLY A 83 -4.66 -7.09 -8.06
CA GLY A 83 -3.61 -6.39 -8.79
C GLY A 83 -2.37 -7.24 -9.00
N VAL A 84 -1.90 -7.94 -7.96
CA VAL A 84 -0.81 -8.92 -8.07
C VAL A 84 -1.18 -10.02 -9.06
N TYR A 85 -2.37 -10.61 -8.92
CA TYR A 85 -2.84 -11.67 -9.82
C TYR A 85 -2.81 -11.24 -11.28
N CYS A 86 -3.29 -10.03 -11.60
CA CYS A 86 -3.26 -9.50 -12.97
C CYS A 86 -1.85 -9.43 -13.56
N MET A 87 -0.81 -9.29 -12.73
CA MET A 87 0.58 -9.20 -13.18
C MET A 87 1.25 -10.56 -13.38
N LEU A 88 0.65 -11.65 -12.92
CA LEU A 88 1.16 -13.01 -13.14
C LEU A 88 0.97 -13.48 -14.58
N TRP A 89 0.03 -12.88 -15.30
CA TRP A 89 -0.34 -13.27 -16.66
C TRP A 89 0.00 -12.15 -17.64
N LYS A 90 0.55 -12.52 -18.80
CA LYS A 90 0.85 -11.57 -19.89
C LYS A 90 -0.38 -11.40 -20.78
N ASP A 91 -1.43 -10.85 -20.22
CA ASP A 91 -2.70 -10.60 -20.91
C ASP A 91 -3.03 -9.10 -20.91
N LYS A 92 -3.45 -8.58 -22.06
CA LYS A 92 -3.74 -7.14 -22.22
C LYS A 92 -4.96 -6.70 -21.42
N ALA A 93 -6.01 -7.52 -21.36
CA ALA A 93 -7.21 -7.19 -20.61
C ALA A 93 -6.89 -7.12 -19.11
N LEU A 94 -6.11 -8.09 -18.59
CA LEU A 94 -5.65 -8.07 -17.20
C LEU A 94 -4.74 -6.88 -16.90
N SER A 95 -3.91 -6.45 -17.86
CA SER A 95 -3.09 -5.24 -17.72
C SER A 95 -3.95 -3.98 -17.58
N VAL A 96 -5.03 -3.88 -18.35
CA VAL A 96 -6.00 -2.77 -18.24
C VAL A 96 -6.72 -2.80 -16.90
N ILE A 97 -7.22 -3.97 -16.47
CA ILE A 97 -7.85 -4.15 -15.16
C ILE A 97 -6.90 -3.71 -14.05
N ASN A 98 -5.64 -4.16 -14.08
CA ASN A 98 -4.63 -3.74 -13.12
C ASN A 98 -4.44 -2.21 -13.10
N ALA A 99 -4.40 -1.55 -14.26
CA ALA A 99 -4.23 -0.11 -14.32
C ALA A 99 -5.44 0.63 -13.73
N VAL A 100 -6.65 0.16 -13.96
CA VAL A 100 -7.88 0.71 -13.36
C VAL A 100 -7.82 0.55 -11.83
N LEU A 101 -7.52 -0.65 -11.32
CA LEU A 101 -7.40 -0.91 -9.88
C LEU A 101 -6.32 -0.02 -9.24
N ALA A 102 -5.18 0.16 -9.91
CA ALA A 102 -4.08 0.99 -9.42
C ALA A 102 -4.47 2.48 -9.34
N VAL A 103 -5.20 3.00 -10.31
CA VAL A 103 -5.70 4.38 -10.28
C VAL A 103 -6.73 4.56 -9.16
N LEU A 104 -7.69 3.63 -9.03
CA LEU A 104 -8.68 3.68 -7.96
C LEU A 104 -8.02 3.61 -6.58
N MET A 105 -7.00 2.77 -6.41
CA MET A 105 -6.23 2.69 -5.16
C MET A 105 -5.46 3.98 -4.86
N ALA A 106 -4.87 4.62 -5.86
CA ALA A 106 -4.20 5.91 -5.67
C ALA A 106 -5.18 7.00 -5.23
N LEU A 107 -6.36 7.07 -5.84
CA LEU A 107 -7.43 8.00 -5.45
C LEU A 107 -7.94 7.72 -4.05
N PHE A 108 -8.13 6.44 -3.71
CA PHE A 108 -8.53 6.02 -2.38
C PHE A 108 -7.49 6.45 -1.33
N ASN A 109 -6.20 6.21 -1.55
CA ASN A 109 -5.15 6.61 -0.61
C ASN A 109 -5.11 8.12 -0.37
N ILE A 110 -5.35 8.93 -1.42
CA ILE A 110 -5.43 10.39 -1.28
C ILE A 110 -6.66 10.79 -0.45
N ALA A 111 -7.83 10.24 -0.78
CA ALA A 111 -9.07 10.54 -0.07
C ALA A 111 -8.99 10.10 1.39
N HIS A 112 -8.47 8.88 1.64
CA HIS A 112 -8.29 8.34 3.00
C HIS A 112 -7.36 9.21 3.84
N ALA A 113 -6.20 9.58 3.31
CA ALA A 113 -5.29 10.48 4.01
C ALA A 113 -5.91 11.86 4.30
N ALA A 114 -6.74 12.38 3.39
CA ALA A 114 -7.44 13.66 3.60
C ALA A 114 -8.52 13.56 4.70
N MET A 115 -9.10 12.40 4.90
CA MET A 115 -10.10 12.14 5.96
C MET A 115 -9.45 11.89 7.32
N GLU A 116 -8.27 11.25 7.34
CA GLU A 116 -7.56 10.87 8.56
C GLU A 116 -6.65 11.99 9.12
N LEU A 117 -6.32 13.00 8.31
CA LEU A 117 -5.48 14.11 8.78
C LEU A 117 -6.33 15.31 9.25
N PRO A 118 -6.03 15.91 10.42
CA PRO A 118 -4.88 15.63 11.29
C PRO A 118 -5.04 14.32 12.07
N ALA A 119 -3.96 13.52 12.06
CA ALA A 119 -3.97 12.18 12.62
C ALA A 119 -3.75 12.17 14.13
N GLU A 120 -4.35 11.21 14.84
CA GLU A 120 -4.25 11.05 16.29
C GLU A 120 -2.87 10.53 16.71
N THR A 121 -2.21 9.74 15.86
CA THR A 121 -0.90 9.16 16.16
C THR A 121 0.20 9.70 15.26
N ALA A 122 1.40 9.88 15.80
CA ALA A 122 2.56 10.36 15.04
C ALA A 122 2.94 9.43 13.87
N GLY A 123 2.67 8.12 13.99
CA GLY A 123 2.92 7.14 12.93
C GLY A 123 2.12 7.41 11.66
N GLN A 124 0.91 7.91 11.77
CA GLN A 124 0.05 8.24 10.65
C GLN A 124 0.61 9.35 9.76
N TYR A 125 1.32 10.33 10.32
CA TYR A 125 1.99 11.38 9.54
C TYR A 125 3.13 10.87 8.66
N VAL A 126 3.60 9.64 8.88
CA VAL A 126 4.60 8.99 8.05
C VAL A 126 3.95 8.03 7.06
N ILE A 127 3.03 7.19 7.54
CA ILE A 127 2.48 6.10 6.71
C ILE A 127 1.48 6.61 5.65
N LEU A 128 0.61 7.57 5.98
CA LEU A 128 -0.37 8.10 5.03
C LEU A 128 0.27 8.78 3.81
N PRO A 129 1.25 9.70 3.96
CA PRO A 129 1.97 10.24 2.81
C PRO A 129 2.74 9.18 2.01
N ALA A 130 3.33 8.18 2.69
CA ALA A 130 4.02 7.09 2.01
C ALA A 130 3.06 6.26 1.15
N MET A 131 1.85 5.96 1.65
CA MET A 131 0.82 5.25 0.89
C MET A 131 0.34 6.04 -0.34
N ILE A 132 0.22 7.38 -0.25
CA ILE A 132 -0.09 8.25 -1.40
C ILE A 132 1.00 8.10 -2.46
N VAL A 133 2.27 8.21 -2.09
CA VAL A 133 3.40 8.09 -3.02
C VAL A 133 3.42 6.71 -3.68
N ILE A 134 3.27 5.64 -2.90
CA ILE A 134 3.22 4.26 -3.41
C ILE A 134 2.06 4.12 -4.42
N GLY A 135 0.86 4.62 -4.08
CA GLY A 135 -0.31 4.55 -4.96
C GLY A 135 -0.10 5.31 -6.28
N LEU A 136 0.45 6.52 -6.24
CA LEU A 136 0.74 7.31 -7.44
C LEU A 136 1.79 6.64 -8.34
N VAL A 137 2.87 6.11 -7.75
CA VAL A 137 3.92 5.38 -8.49
C VAL A 137 3.36 4.09 -9.10
N LEU A 138 2.51 3.37 -8.36
CA LEU A 138 1.81 2.18 -8.83
C LEU A 138 0.93 2.51 -10.03
N ALA A 139 0.07 3.53 -9.94
CA ALA A 139 -0.80 3.96 -11.02
C ALA A 139 0.01 4.38 -12.27
N TRP A 140 1.07 5.15 -12.09
CA TRP A 140 1.99 5.54 -13.17
C TRP A 140 2.58 4.35 -13.90
N HIS A 141 3.17 3.38 -13.17
CA HIS A 141 3.78 2.20 -13.76
C HIS A 141 2.74 1.31 -14.46
N SER A 142 1.55 1.18 -13.88
CA SER A 142 0.45 0.38 -14.44
C SER A 142 -0.08 0.96 -15.75
N ILE A 143 -0.31 2.28 -15.82
CA ILE A 143 -0.73 2.96 -17.05
C ILE A 143 0.34 2.82 -18.13
N LYS A 144 1.60 3.01 -17.76
CA LYS A 144 2.71 2.88 -18.71
C LYS A 144 2.88 1.45 -19.22
N TYR A 145 2.61 0.45 -18.37
CA TYR A 145 2.63 -0.97 -18.76
C TYR A 145 1.58 -1.28 -19.82
N VAL A 146 0.34 -0.78 -19.67
CA VAL A 146 -0.74 -0.96 -20.67
C VAL A 146 -0.38 -0.32 -22.01
N ARG A 147 0.31 0.83 -22.00
CA ARG A 147 0.70 1.51 -23.26
C ARG A 147 1.81 0.80 -24.03
N GLU A 148 2.58 -0.03 -23.35
CA GLU A 148 3.72 -0.75 -23.93
C GLU A 148 3.39 -2.22 -24.24
N SER A 149 2.23 -2.76 -23.76
CA SER A 149 1.69 -4.08 -24.06
C SER A 149 0.74 -4.04 -25.27
#